data_b04949a33123804e9efae2c6bbc72610
#
_entry.id   b04949a33123804e9efae2c6bbc72610
#
_cell.length_a   1.000
_cell.length_b   1.000
_cell.length_c   1.000
_cell.angle_alpha   90.00
_cell.angle_beta   90.00
_cell.angle_gamma   90.00
#
_symmetry.space_group_name_H-M   'P 1'
#
loop_
_entity.id
_entity.type
_entity.pdbx_description
1 polymer ?
#
loop_
_entity_poly.entity_id
_entity_poly.type
_entity_poly.pdbx_seq_one_letter_code
_entity_poly.pdbx_strand_id
1 'polypeptide(L)'
;MLTLLKDFKLSALGVILFVIPFISPQKINASNYWTCENEDGFVSVFKINTYPASITHISSYDSKNGDKWSVNQPLQVVFSNRNIVSTVDVLVDEEVMYLDILNLQSKSFISKETFFDGSEGITQFYNCQ
;
A
#
# COMPACT_ATOMS: atom_id res chain seq x y z
N MET A 1 -3.54 59.23 -10.03
CA MET A 1 -3.29 58.54 -8.75
C MET A 1 -4.38 57.55 -8.36
N LEU A 2 -5.62 57.86 -8.53
CA LEU A 2 -6.74 56.94 -8.22
C LEU A 2 -6.85 55.74 -9.18
N THR A 3 -6.45 55.86 -10.41
CA THR A 3 -6.43 54.77 -11.40
C THR A 3 -5.35 53.74 -11.13
N LEU A 4 -4.19 54.12 -10.65
CA LEU A 4 -3.10 53.20 -10.28
C LEU A 4 -3.43 52.30 -9.05
N LEU A 5 -4.21 52.84 -8.13
CA LEU A 5 -4.66 52.08 -6.95
C LEU A 5 -5.74 51.03 -7.31
N LYS A 6 -6.54 51.30 -8.35
CA LYS A 6 -7.53 50.33 -8.85
C LYS A 6 -6.87 49.15 -9.53
N ASP A 7 -5.85 49.38 -10.31
CA ASP A 7 -5.11 48.34 -11.02
C ASP A 7 -4.30 47.43 -10.04
N PHE A 8 -3.79 48.03 -8.99
CA PHE A 8 -3.10 47.29 -7.96
C PHE A 8 -4.04 46.35 -7.16
N LYS A 9 -5.25 46.78 -6.88
CA LYS A 9 -6.25 45.95 -6.20
C LYS A 9 -6.70 44.76 -7.05
N LEU A 10 -6.82 44.94 -8.37
CA LEU A 10 -7.23 43.88 -9.29
C LEU A 10 -6.13 42.85 -9.46
N SER A 11 -4.87 43.23 -9.51
CA SER A 11 -3.75 42.31 -9.62
C SER A 11 -3.55 41.48 -8.34
N ALA A 12 -3.77 42.05 -7.16
CA ALA A 12 -3.70 41.33 -5.88
C ALA A 12 -4.80 40.28 -5.74
N LEU A 13 -6.03 40.60 -6.19
CA LEU A 13 -7.13 39.64 -6.23
C LEU A 13 -6.90 38.50 -7.23
N GLY A 14 -6.29 38.79 -8.38
CA GLY A 14 -5.92 37.78 -9.37
C GLY A 14 -4.89 36.78 -8.84
N VAL A 15 -3.91 37.27 -8.09
CA VAL A 15 -2.86 36.38 -7.46
C VAL A 15 -3.47 35.49 -6.40
N ILE A 16 -4.38 35.96 -5.56
CA ILE A 16 -5.05 35.15 -4.53
C ILE A 16 -5.91 34.06 -5.15
N LEU A 17 -6.66 34.36 -6.22
CA LEU A 17 -7.46 33.35 -6.92
C LEU A 17 -6.63 32.30 -7.63
N PHE A 18 -5.40 32.61 -8.00
CA PHE A 18 -4.49 31.67 -8.66
C PHE A 18 -3.85 30.69 -7.68
N VAL A 19 -3.64 31.08 -6.42
CA VAL A 19 -2.98 30.24 -5.38
C VAL A 19 -3.95 29.22 -4.77
N ILE A 20 -5.24 29.54 -4.64
CA ILE A 20 -6.26 28.65 -4.05
C ILE A 20 -6.34 27.26 -4.74
N PRO A 21 -6.31 27.12 -6.10
CA PRO A 21 -6.36 25.81 -6.75
C PRO A 21 -5.15 24.90 -6.47
N PHE A 22 -4.01 25.45 -6.09
CA PHE A 22 -2.81 24.67 -5.75
C PHE A 22 -2.85 24.09 -4.34
N ILE A 23 -3.68 24.60 -3.45
CA ILE A 23 -3.77 24.17 -2.05
C ILE A 23 -4.89 23.15 -1.87
N SER A 24 -5.96 23.17 -2.69
CA SER A 24 -7.17 22.41 -2.46
C SER A 24 -7.16 20.92 -2.84
N PRO A 25 -6.30 20.34 -3.71
CA PRO A 25 -6.45 18.94 -4.11
C PRO A 25 -5.35 18.01 -3.61
N GLN A 26 -4.66 18.30 -2.56
CA GLN A 26 -3.69 17.37 -2.00
C GLN A 26 -4.37 16.24 -1.24
N LYS A 27 -4.98 15.32 -1.98
CA LYS A 27 -5.36 14.00 -1.45
C LYS A 27 -4.10 13.16 -1.29
N ILE A 28 -3.42 13.32 -0.17
CA ILE A 28 -2.10 12.75 0.04
C ILE A 28 -2.17 11.28 0.47
N ASN A 29 -3.30 10.76 0.94
CA ASN A 29 -3.38 9.41 1.50
C ASN A 29 -4.62 8.67 1.02
N ALA A 30 -4.55 8.10 -0.18
CA ALA A 30 -5.51 7.07 -0.57
C ALA A 30 -5.09 5.74 0.07
N SER A 31 -5.81 5.28 1.08
CA SER A 31 -5.67 3.90 1.55
C SER A 31 -6.58 3.00 0.72
N ASN A 32 -6.00 1.97 0.13
CA ASN A 32 -6.70 0.98 -0.65
C ASN A 32 -6.71 -0.35 0.10
N TYR A 33 -7.86 -1.01 0.10
CA TYR A 33 -7.96 -2.39 0.53
C TYR A 33 -7.81 -3.30 -0.68
N TRP A 34 -6.89 -4.25 -0.58
CA TRP A 34 -6.64 -5.24 -1.60
C TRP A 34 -7.03 -6.61 -1.08
N THR A 35 -7.77 -7.34 -1.90
CA THR A 35 -8.08 -8.74 -1.67
C THR A 35 -7.25 -9.55 -2.64
N CYS A 36 -6.35 -10.37 -2.13
CA CYS A 36 -5.40 -11.16 -2.89
C CYS A 36 -5.69 -12.66 -2.71
N GLU A 37 -5.91 -13.37 -3.79
CA GLU A 37 -6.24 -14.80 -3.80
C GLU A 37 -5.19 -15.60 -4.57
N ASN A 38 -4.80 -16.75 -4.03
CA ASN A 38 -3.92 -17.71 -4.70
C ASN A 38 -4.71 -18.87 -5.34
N GLU A 39 -4.02 -19.73 -6.08
CA GLU A 39 -4.62 -20.88 -6.76
C GLU A 39 -5.24 -21.91 -5.81
N ASP A 40 -4.76 -21.97 -4.58
CA ASP A 40 -5.27 -22.90 -3.55
C ASP A 40 -6.54 -22.38 -2.85
N GLY A 41 -6.97 -21.16 -3.16
CA GLY A 41 -8.15 -20.55 -2.57
C GLY A 41 -7.87 -19.82 -1.24
N PHE A 42 -6.62 -19.60 -0.89
CA PHE A 42 -6.26 -18.71 0.21
C PHE A 42 -6.42 -17.26 -0.20
N VAL A 43 -7.12 -16.51 0.62
CA VAL A 43 -7.38 -15.10 0.40
C VAL A 43 -6.79 -14.30 1.55
N SER A 44 -6.02 -13.27 1.21
CA SER A 44 -5.47 -12.31 2.15
C SER A 44 -5.95 -10.91 1.83
N VAL A 45 -6.34 -10.17 2.86
CA VAL A 45 -6.80 -8.79 2.74
C VAL A 45 -5.76 -7.87 3.33
N PHE A 46 -5.33 -6.89 2.53
CA PHE A 46 -4.36 -5.89 2.93
C PHE A 46 -4.94 -4.48 2.85
N LYS A 47 -4.51 -3.63 3.77
CA LYS A 47 -4.67 -2.19 3.64
C LYS A 47 -3.34 -1.60 3.20
N ILE A 48 -3.32 -0.95 2.04
CA ILE A 48 -2.12 -0.42 1.43
C ILE A 48 -2.21 1.10 1.33
N ASN A 49 -1.21 1.79 1.87
CA ASN A 49 -1.01 3.21 1.65
C ASN A 49 0.25 3.39 0.80
N THR A 50 0.19 4.28 -0.18
CA THR A 50 1.31 4.52 -1.09
C THR A 50 2.21 5.65 -0.62
N TYR A 51 1.69 6.60 0.18
CA TYR A 51 2.43 7.75 0.68
C TYR A 51 2.05 8.08 2.13
N PRO A 52 2.94 7.88 3.11
CA PRO A 52 4.12 7.03 3.04
C PRO A 52 3.72 5.56 2.80
N ALA A 53 4.61 4.77 2.19
CA ALA A 53 4.32 3.38 1.94
C ALA A 53 4.12 2.61 3.24
N SER A 54 2.97 1.99 3.40
CA SER A 54 2.65 1.12 4.53
C SER A 54 1.68 0.03 4.11
N ILE A 55 1.83 -1.15 4.67
CA ILE A 55 0.96 -2.28 4.43
C ILE A 55 0.55 -2.86 5.78
N THR A 56 -0.74 -3.10 5.94
CA THR A 56 -1.28 -3.82 7.09
C THR A 56 -2.01 -5.05 6.58
N HIS A 57 -1.63 -6.22 7.06
CA HIS A 57 -2.36 -7.46 6.82
C HIS A 57 -3.58 -7.48 7.72
N ILE A 58 -4.75 -7.38 7.15
CA ILE A 58 -6.00 -7.23 7.89
C ILE A 58 -6.56 -8.59 8.31
N SER A 59 -6.70 -9.51 7.37
CA SER A 59 -7.29 -10.82 7.60
C SER A 59 -6.92 -11.80 6.51
N SER A 60 -7.08 -13.07 6.80
CA SER A 60 -6.98 -14.14 5.82
C SER A 60 -8.17 -15.09 5.97
N TYR A 61 -8.53 -15.78 4.90
CA TYR A 61 -9.49 -16.86 4.93
C TYR A 61 -9.20 -17.90 3.85
N ASP A 62 -9.65 -19.12 4.10
CA ASP A 62 -9.63 -20.19 3.12
C ASP A 62 -11.01 -20.27 2.47
N SER A 63 -11.08 -19.98 1.17
CA SER A 63 -12.34 -19.98 0.42
C SER A 63 -12.96 -21.37 0.25
N LYS A 64 -12.16 -22.43 0.42
CA LYS A 64 -12.65 -23.81 0.27
C LYS A 64 -13.36 -24.34 1.50
N ASN A 65 -12.87 -24.02 2.70
CA ASN A 65 -13.46 -24.52 3.96
C ASN A 65 -14.16 -23.41 4.77
N GLY A 66 -14.01 -22.15 4.38
CA GLY A 66 -14.63 -21.01 5.05
C GLY A 66 -13.94 -20.56 6.34
N ASP A 67 -12.82 -21.16 6.70
CA ASP A 67 -12.04 -20.74 7.86
C ASP A 67 -11.53 -19.30 7.68
N LYS A 68 -11.70 -18.49 8.71
CA LYS A 68 -11.40 -17.07 8.69
C LYS A 68 -10.67 -16.65 9.94
N TRP A 69 -9.63 -15.88 9.78
CA TRP A 69 -8.88 -15.33 10.92
C TRP A 69 -8.48 -13.89 10.69
N SER A 70 -8.56 -13.11 11.77
CA SER A 70 -8.14 -11.72 11.80
C SER A 70 -6.68 -11.63 12.16
N VAL A 71 -5.94 -10.78 11.47
CA VAL A 71 -4.49 -10.60 11.67
C VAL A 71 -4.20 -9.21 12.24
N ASN A 72 -4.64 -8.15 11.56
CA ASN A 72 -4.40 -6.74 11.90
C ASN A 72 -2.92 -6.42 12.21
N GLN A 73 -2.02 -6.96 11.41
CA GLN A 73 -0.58 -6.83 11.60
C GLN A 73 0.00 -5.84 10.60
N PRO A 74 0.67 -4.76 11.07
CA PRO A 74 1.47 -3.93 10.19
C PRO A 74 2.71 -4.71 9.72
N LEU A 75 2.97 -4.71 8.42
CA LEU A 75 4.12 -5.36 7.82
C LEU A 75 5.29 -4.36 7.71
N GLN A 76 6.49 -4.85 7.91
CA GLN A 76 7.68 -4.02 7.77
C GLN A 76 8.03 -3.80 6.30
N VAL A 77 7.89 -2.57 5.82
CA VAL A 77 8.30 -2.19 4.48
C VAL A 77 9.83 -2.06 4.43
N VAL A 78 10.46 -2.83 3.56
CA VAL A 78 11.92 -2.82 3.35
C VAL A 78 12.33 -2.16 2.05
N PHE A 79 11.41 -2.07 1.09
CA PHE A 79 11.61 -1.37 -0.16
C PHE A 79 10.28 -0.85 -0.69
N SER A 80 10.29 0.35 -1.27
CA SER A 80 9.13 0.87 -1.99
C SER A 80 9.55 1.81 -3.10
N ASN A 81 8.83 1.73 -4.20
CA ASN A 81 8.87 2.70 -5.29
C ASN A 81 7.45 2.90 -5.84
N ARG A 82 7.33 3.57 -6.98
CA ARG A 82 6.03 3.83 -7.63
C ARG A 82 5.23 2.56 -7.97
N ASN A 83 5.91 1.46 -8.26
CA ASN A 83 5.31 0.25 -8.79
C ASN A 83 5.35 -0.95 -7.84
N ILE A 84 6.27 -0.95 -6.88
CA ILE A 84 6.56 -2.11 -6.04
C ILE A 84 6.66 -1.68 -4.59
N VAL A 85 6.06 -2.47 -3.71
CA VAL A 85 6.28 -2.41 -2.26
C VAL A 85 6.69 -3.80 -1.79
N SER A 86 7.83 -3.89 -1.11
CA SER A 86 8.31 -5.15 -0.52
C SER A 86 8.27 -5.06 0.99
N THR A 87 7.81 -6.12 1.62
CA THR A 87 7.75 -6.27 3.07
C THR A 87 8.44 -7.53 3.54
N VAL A 88 8.89 -7.52 4.78
CA VAL A 88 9.46 -8.68 5.47
C VAL A 88 8.68 -8.93 6.74
N ASP A 89 8.35 -10.17 6.98
CA ASP A 89 7.82 -10.67 8.24
C ASP A 89 8.71 -11.80 8.76
N VAL A 90 9.11 -11.71 10.03
CA VAL A 90 10.02 -12.67 10.65
C VAL A 90 9.30 -13.33 11.84
N LEU A 91 9.03 -14.61 11.71
CA LEU A 91 8.43 -15.43 12.75
C LEU A 91 9.52 -16.21 13.47
N VAL A 92 10.03 -15.64 14.56
CA VAL A 92 11.19 -16.19 15.29
C VAL A 92 10.89 -17.58 15.86
N ASP A 93 9.71 -17.79 16.42
CA ASP A 93 9.31 -19.06 17.05
C ASP A 93 9.16 -20.20 16.01
N GLU A 94 8.86 -19.85 14.77
CA GLU A 94 8.72 -20.79 13.65
C GLU A 94 10.01 -20.92 12.83
N GLU A 95 11.02 -20.11 13.15
CA GLU A 95 12.31 -20.05 12.43
C GLU A 95 12.12 -19.79 10.93
N VAL A 96 11.18 -18.93 10.57
CA VAL A 96 10.83 -18.63 9.19
C VAL A 96 10.75 -17.14 8.95
N MET A 97 11.07 -16.73 7.72
CA MET A 97 10.94 -15.38 7.22
C MET A 97 10.12 -15.40 5.93
N TYR A 98 9.18 -14.47 5.83
CA TYR A 98 8.43 -14.20 4.60
C TYR A 98 8.92 -12.91 3.97
N LEU A 99 9.27 -12.98 2.69
CA LEU A 99 9.50 -11.82 1.84
C LEU A 99 8.31 -11.68 0.89
N ASP A 100 7.62 -10.56 1.02
CA ASP A 100 6.45 -10.26 0.22
C ASP A 100 6.76 -9.15 -0.78
N ILE A 101 6.29 -9.30 -1.99
CA ILE A 101 6.46 -8.33 -3.07
C ILE A 101 5.10 -8.03 -3.68
N LEU A 102 4.62 -6.80 -3.48
CA LEU A 102 3.40 -6.31 -4.10
C LEU A 102 3.74 -5.48 -5.32
N ASN A 103 3.19 -5.86 -6.46
CA ASN A 103 3.24 -5.06 -7.68
C ASN A 103 1.97 -4.23 -7.78
N LEU A 104 2.11 -2.91 -7.60
CA LEU A 104 0.99 -1.97 -7.56
C LEU A 104 0.34 -1.77 -8.94
N GLN A 105 1.09 -2.00 -10.00
CA GLN A 105 0.62 -1.81 -11.36
C GLN A 105 -0.19 -3.01 -11.86
N SER A 106 0.32 -4.22 -11.67
CA SER A 106 -0.35 -5.45 -12.08
C SER A 106 -1.35 -5.97 -11.06
N LYS A 107 -1.37 -5.40 -9.85
CA LYS A 107 -2.16 -5.88 -8.71
C LYS A 107 -1.90 -7.36 -8.44
N SER A 108 -0.63 -7.71 -8.31
CA SER A 108 -0.17 -9.04 -7.96
C SER A 108 0.67 -9.01 -6.70
N PHE A 109 0.70 -10.13 -6.02
CA PHE A 109 1.43 -10.30 -4.78
C PHE A 109 2.16 -11.64 -4.82
N ILE A 110 3.43 -11.63 -4.42
CA ILE A 110 4.26 -12.83 -4.31
C ILE A 110 4.73 -12.91 -2.86
N SER A 111 4.56 -14.06 -2.23
CA SER A 111 5.08 -14.35 -0.90
C SER A 111 6.09 -15.49 -0.99
N LYS A 112 7.30 -15.24 -0.52
CA LYS A 112 8.38 -16.25 -0.48
C LYS A 112 8.74 -16.56 0.97
N GLU A 113 8.59 -17.82 1.32
CA GLU A 113 9.02 -18.37 2.61
C GLU A 113 10.49 -18.79 2.55
N THR A 114 11.24 -18.45 3.58
CA THR A 114 12.64 -18.88 3.74
C THR A 114 12.89 -19.26 5.21
N PHE A 115 13.46 -20.42 5.44
CA PHE A 115 13.79 -20.86 6.79
C PHE A 115 15.14 -20.28 7.26
N PHE A 116 15.33 -20.19 8.58
CA PHE A 116 16.55 -19.62 9.17
C PHE A 116 17.81 -20.42 8.85
N ASP A 117 17.68 -21.69 8.53
CA ASP A 117 18.80 -22.54 8.09
C ASP A 117 19.23 -22.26 6.63
N GLY A 118 18.54 -21.34 5.96
CA GLY A 118 18.78 -20.95 4.56
C GLY A 118 18.07 -21.82 3.53
N SER A 119 17.32 -22.85 3.95
CA SER A 119 16.48 -23.63 3.04
C SER A 119 15.31 -22.80 2.53
N GLU A 120 14.90 -23.04 1.30
CA GLU A 120 13.75 -22.37 0.70
C GLU A 120 12.46 -23.10 1.06
N GLY A 121 11.46 -22.34 1.47
CA GLY A 121 10.10 -22.80 1.64
C GLY A 121 9.24 -22.61 0.40
N ILE A 122 7.97 -22.40 0.61
CA ILE A 122 6.99 -22.26 -0.46
C ILE A 122 7.04 -20.83 -1.04
N THR A 123 6.89 -20.72 -2.35
CA THR A 123 6.59 -19.46 -3.03
C THR A 123 5.15 -19.48 -3.48
N GLN A 124 4.38 -18.50 -3.05
CA GLN A 124 2.96 -18.37 -3.37
C GLN A 124 2.72 -17.12 -4.23
N PHE A 125 1.86 -17.26 -5.22
CA PHE A 125 1.46 -16.20 -6.14
C PHE A 125 -0.01 -15.87 -5.93
N TYR A 126 -0.31 -14.58 -5.81
CA TYR A 126 -1.66 -14.08 -5.60
C TYR A 126 -2.03 -13.06 -6.66
N ASN A 127 -3.29 -13.10 -7.09
CA ASN A 127 -3.91 -12.05 -7.86
C ASN A 127 -4.75 -11.18 -6.94
N CYS A 128 -4.65 -9.88 -7.06
CA CYS A 128 -5.31 -8.92 -6.19
C CYS A 128 -6.34 -8.07 -6.96
N GLN A 129 -7.34 -7.62 -6.23
CA GLN A 129 -8.34 -6.66 -6.71
C GLN A 129 -8.76 -5.68 -5.61
#